data_c43ea479fe5d20d4fbf1cee7dfa79a01
#
_entry.id   c43ea479fe5d20d4fbf1cee7dfa79a01
#
_cell.length_a   1.000
_cell.length_b   1.000
_cell.length_c   1.000
_cell.angle_alpha   90.00
_cell.angle_beta   90.00
_cell.angle_gamma   90.00
#
_symmetry.space_group_name_H-M   'P 1'
#
loop_
_entity.id
_entity.type
_entity.pdbx_description
1 polymer ?
#
loop_
_entity_poly.entity_id
_entity_poly.type
_entity_poly.pdbx_seq_one_letter_code
_entity_poly.pdbx_strand_id
1 'polypeptide(L)'
;ICGSFMGGLAAIAKQAGFKVTGCDEAVYPPMSLQLESMGVDLIEGWNIDQLALKPDLYVVGNVVSRGNPLMEEILNRNLPYISGPQWLYESVLRSKWVLAVAGTHGKTTTTAMVATILDYAGLNPGFLVGGIPADFDLSSRLTDSNFFVIEADEYDTAFFDKRSKFLHYRPRTLVLNNLEYDHADIF
;
A
#
# COMPACT_ATOMS: atom_id res chain seq x y z
N ILE A 1 -5.02 -8.35 -1.90
CA ILE A 1 -5.50 -7.13 -1.23
C ILE A 1 -5.45 -7.23 0.29
N CYS A 2 -5.51 -8.44 0.85
CA CYS A 2 -5.59 -8.64 2.30
C CYS A 2 -4.25 -8.49 3.05
N GLY A 3 -3.15 -8.26 2.36
CA GLY A 3 -1.88 -7.88 3.00
C GLY A 3 -1.92 -6.44 3.55
N SER A 4 -1.11 -6.15 4.59
CA SER A 4 -1.12 -4.86 5.29
C SER A 4 -0.93 -3.65 4.38
N PHE A 5 0.04 -3.72 3.44
CA PHE A 5 0.28 -2.64 2.49
C PHE A 5 -0.88 -2.46 1.50
N MET A 6 -1.29 -3.54 0.83
CA MET A 6 -2.35 -3.46 -0.19
C MET A 6 -3.72 -3.15 0.42
N GLY A 7 -4.01 -3.65 1.61
CA GLY A 7 -5.23 -3.33 2.34
C GLY A 7 -5.27 -1.86 2.76
N GLY A 8 -4.18 -1.35 3.31
CA GLY A 8 -4.06 0.08 3.62
C GLY A 8 -4.16 0.97 2.38
N LEU A 9 -3.58 0.53 1.26
CA LEU A 9 -3.71 1.23 -0.02
C LEU A 9 -5.15 1.28 -0.52
N ALA A 10 -5.87 0.16 -0.43
CA ALA A 10 -7.28 0.08 -0.80
C ALA A 10 -8.15 1.01 0.06
N ALA A 11 -7.87 1.09 1.37
CA ALA A 11 -8.52 2.01 2.28
C ALA A 11 -8.27 3.48 1.90
N ILE A 12 -7.04 3.84 1.56
CA ILE A 12 -6.69 5.17 1.05
C ILE A 12 -7.43 5.47 -0.26
N ALA A 13 -7.50 4.52 -1.18
CA ALA A 13 -8.22 4.69 -2.43
C ALA A 13 -9.72 4.95 -2.21
N LYS A 14 -10.35 4.22 -1.28
CA LYS A 14 -11.74 4.49 -0.87
C LYS A 14 -11.92 5.88 -0.30
N GLN A 15 -11.03 6.31 0.60
CA GLN A 15 -11.05 7.66 1.19
C GLN A 15 -10.84 8.75 0.14
N ALA A 16 -10.07 8.46 -0.90
CA ALA A 16 -9.88 9.35 -2.05
C ALA A 16 -11.07 9.39 -3.04
N GLY A 17 -12.13 8.62 -2.78
CA GLY A 17 -13.36 8.60 -3.57
C GLY A 17 -13.38 7.60 -4.73
N PHE A 18 -12.39 6.71 -4.84
CA PHE A 18 -12.40 5.66 -5.85
C PHE A 18 -13.38 4.53 -5.49
N LYS A 19 -13.97 3.92 -6.50
CA LYS A 19 -14.64 2.64 -6.35
C LYS A 19 -13.59 1.55 -6.33
N VAL A 20 -13.50 0.81 -5.23
CA VAL A 20 -12.48 -0.21 -5.01
C VAL A 20 -13.13 -1.58 -4.90
N THR A 21 -12.62 -2.52 -5.66
CA THR A 21 -12.83 -3.96 -5.50
C THR A 21 -11.47 -4.62 -5.35
N GLY A 22 -11.40 -5.82 -4.79
CA GLY A 22 -10.11 -6.48 -4.68
C GLY A 22 -10.21 -7.98 -4.53
N CYS A 23 -9.14 -8.66 -4.89
CA CYS A 23 -9.03 -10.11 -4.71
C CYS A 23 -7.72 -10.48 -4.01
N ASP A 24 -7.76 -11.63 -3.36
CA ASP A 24 -6.60 -12.26 -2.74
C ASP A 24 -6.76 -13.78 -2.82
N GLU A 25 -5.66 -14.52 -2.69
CA GLU A 25 -5.71 -15.97 -2.61
C GLU A 25 -6.56 -16.43 -1.43
N ALA A 26 -6.42 -15.73 -0.29
CA ALA A 26 -7.21 -15.97 0.91
C ALA A 26 -7.72 -14.65 1.50
N VAL A 27 -9.02 -14.58 1.75
CA VAL A 27 -9.69 -13.42 2.35
C VAL A 27 -9.96 -13.73 3.82
N TYR A 28 -9.18 -13.12 4.73
CA TYR A 28 -9.26 -13.42 6.17
C TYR A 28 -9.12 -12.17 7.05
N PRO A 29 -9.69 -12.21 8.28
CA PRO A 29 -9.55 -11.14 9.27
C PRO A 29 -8.07 -10.95 9.72
N PRO A 30 -7.69 -9.75 10.19
CA PRO A 30 -8.56 -8.59 10.44
C PRO A 30 -8.79 -7.69 9.21
N MET A 31 -7.91 -7.78 8.19
CA MET A 31 -7.94 -6.87 7.05
C MET A 31 -9.23 -6.99 6.22
N SER A 32 -9.75 -8.21 6.04
CA SER A 32 -11.00 -8.41 5.29
C SER A 32 -12.17 -7.66 5.93
N LEU A 33 -12.33 -7.77 7.25
CA LEU A 33 -13.40 -7.09 7.98
C LEU A 33 -13.27 -5.56 7.89
N GLN A 34 -12.04 -5.04 7.96
CA GLN A 34 -11.78 -3.61 7.81
C GLN A 34 -12.19 -3.12 6.42
N LEU A 35 -11.77 -3.80 5.37
CA LEU A 35 -12.08 -3.43 3.99
C LEU A 35 -13.58 -3.55 3.68
N GLU A 36 -14.23 -4.61 4.14
CA GLU A 36 -15.67 -4.80 4.00
C GLU A 36 -16.47 -3.69 4.71
N SER A 37 -16.06 -3.29 5.92
CA SER A 37 -16.70 -2.18 6.65
C SER A 37 -16.61 -0.85 5.90
N MET A 38 -15.60 -0.69 5.05
CA MET A 38 -15.40 0.47 4.17
C MET A 38 -16.12 0.34 2.82
N GLY A 39 -16.85 -0.76 2.59
CA GLY A 39 -17.57 -1.01 1.34
C GLY A 39 -16.65 -1.38 0.19
N VAL A 40 -15.59 -2.13 0.47
CA VAL A 40 -14.75 -2.77 -0.54
C VAL A 40 -15.29 -4.18 -0.79
N ASP A 41 -15.63 -4.49 -2.03
CA ASP A 41 -16.03 -5.83 -2.43
C ASP A 41 -14.79 -6.71 -2.54
N LEU A 42 -14.72 -7.76 -1.71
CA LEU A 42 -13.62 -8.72 -1.68
C LEU A 42 -14.01 -10.02 -2.38
N ILE A 43 -13.09 -10.53 -3.18
CA ILE A 43 -13.25 -11.78 -3.94
C ILE A 43 -12.09 -12.70 -3.58
N GLU A 44 -12.41 -13.93 -3.17
CA GLU A 44 -11.40 -14.95 -2.92
C GLU A 44 -11.00 -15.65 -4.22
N GLY A 45 -9.69 -15.80 -4.41
CA GLY A 45 -9.09 -16.43 -5.58
C GLY A 45 -8.78 -15.48 -6.74
N TRP A 46 -8.17 -16.06 -7.77
CA TRP A 46 -7.65 -15.36 -8.94
C TRP A 46 -8.42 -15.73 -10.22
N ASN A 47 -9.75 -15.82 -10.11
CA ASN A 47 -10.61 -16.21 -11.22
C ASN A 47 -10.68 -15.11 -12.29
N ILE A 48 -10.59 -15.52 -13.55
CA ILE A 48 -10.68 -14.63 -14.71
C ILE A 48 -12.05 -13.95 -14.88
N ASP A 49 -13.10 -14.51 -14.28
CA ASP A 49 -14.47 -13.94 -14.31
C ASP A 49 -14.51 -12.54 -13.68
N GLN A 50 -13.54 -12.20 -12.83
CA GLN A 50 -13.38 -10.86 -12.24
C GLN A 50 -13.12 -9.78 -13.29
N LEU A 51 -12.67 -10.12 -14.48
CA LEU A 51 -12.53 -9.18 -15.60
C LEU A 51 -13.88 -8.58 -16.04
N ALA A 52 -15.00 -9.24 -15.70
CA ALA A 52 -16.34 -8.70 -15.95
C ALA A 52 -16.63 -7.44 -15.13
N LEU A 53 -15.89 -7.18 -14.05
CA LEU A 53 -15.98 -5.93 -13.27
C LEU A 53 -15.49 -4.70 -14.03
N LYS A 54 -14.64 -4.91 -15.06
CA LYS A 54 -14.09 -3.86 -15.95
C LYS A 54 -13.55 -2.64 -15.18
N PRO A 55 -12.64 -2.80 -14.24
CA PRO A 55 -12.05 -1.65 -13.58
C PRO A 55 -11.23 -0.82 -14.59
N ASP A 56 -11.12 0.49 -14.33
CA ASP A 56 -10.30 1.39 -15.14
C ASP A 56 -8.80 1.09 -14.98
N LEU A 57 -8.41 0.50 -13.84
CA LEU A 57 -7.01 0.22 -13.52
C LEU A 57 -6.88 -0.96 -12.57
N TYR A 58 -5.95 -1.86 -12.87
CA TYR A 58 -5.55 -2.97 -11.98
C TYR A 58 -4.32 -2.56 -11.17
N VAL A 59 -4.44 -2.54 -9.85
CA VAL A 59 -3.32 -2.25 -8.93
C VAL A 59 -2.76 -3.57 -8.40
N VAL A 60 -1.53 -3.88 -8.76
CA VAL A 60 -0.90 -5.19 -8.55
C VAL A 60 0.02 -5.15 -7.33
N GLY A 61 -0.20 -6.06 -6.39
CA GLY A 61 0.67 -6.27 -5.23
C GLY A 61 1.90 -7.12 -5.54
N ASN A 62 2.90 -7.06 -4.67
CA ASN A 62 4.18 -7.75 -4.86
C ASN A 62 4.12 -9.28 -4.73
N VAL A 63 3.08 -9.84 -4.13
CA VAL A 63 2.87 -11.29 -4.04
C VAL A 63 2.40 -11.91 -5.35
N VAL A 64 1.88 -11.11 -6.27
CA VAL A 64 1.43 -11.57 -7.59
C VAL A 64 2.63 -11.87 -8.46
N SER A 65 2.66 -13.04 -9.07
CA SER A 65 3.73 -13.51 -9.96
C SER A 65 3.21 -13.93 -11.32
N ARG A 66 4.12 -14.18 -12.25
CA ARG A 66 3.79 -14.84 -13.52
C ARG A 66 3.18 -16.22 -13.27
N GLY A 67 2.23 -16.59 -14.09
CA GLY A 67 1.43 -17.80 -13.90
C GLY A 67 0.16 -17.60 -13.08
N ASN A 68 -0.05 -16.43 -12.46
CA ASN A 68 -1.32 -16.08 -11.84
C ASN A 68 -2.40 -15.93 -12.93
N PRO A 69 -3.53 -16.70 -12.89
CA PRO A 69 -4.47 -16.75 -14.01
C PRO A 69 -5.07 -15.39 -14.36
N LEU A 70 -5.45 -14.61 -13.36
CA LEU A 70 -6.02 -13.28 -13.57
C LEU A 70 -4.98 -12.31 -14.15
N MET A 71 -3.75 -12.36 -13.62
CA MET A 71 -2.69 -11.47 -14.11
C MET A 71 -2.28 -11.82 -15.55
N GLU A 72 -2.17 -13.09 -15.89
CA GLU A 72 -1.85 -13.50 -17.27
C GLU A 72 -2.93 -13.01 -18.25
N GLU A 73 -4.19 -13.04 -17.86
CA GLU A 73 -5.27 -12.56 -18.72
C GLU A 73 -5.29 -11.01 -18.83
N ILE A 74 -4.94 -10.29 -17.76
CA ILE A 74 -4.73 -8.84 -17.80
C ILE A 74 -3.63 -8.49 -18.82
N LEU A 75 -2.52 -9.22 -18.80
CA LEU A 75 -1.42 -9.06 -19.76
C LEU A 75 -1.84 -9.39 -21.19
N ASN A 76 -2.50 -10.53 -21.40
CA ASN A 76 -2.95 -11.00 -22.70
C ASN A 76 -3.89 -10.02 -23.39
N ARG A 77 -4.76 -9.38 -22.63
CA ARG A 77 -5.71 -8.37 -23.13
C ARG A 77 -5.15 -6.96 -23.15
N ASN A 78 -3.89 -6.77 -22.74
CA ASN A 78 -3.25 -5.46 -22.65
C ASN A 78 -4.09 -4.45 -21.83
N LEU A 79 -4.66 -4.92 -20.71
CA LEU A 79 -5.44 -4.06 -19.81
C LEU A 79 -4.51 -3.18 -18.97
N PRO A 80 -4.94 -1.97 -18.54
CA PRO A 80 -4.11 -1.06 -17.78
C PRO A 80 -3.81 -1.60 -16.38
N TYR A 81 -2.55 -1.71 -16.03
CA TYR A 81 -2.11 -2.13 -14.69
C TYR A 81 -0.94 -1.30 -14.19
N ILE A 82 -0.81 -1.22 -12.88
CA ILE A 82 0.22 -0.45 -12.17
C ILE A 82 0.57 -1.14 -10.86
N SER A 83 1.73 -0.88 -10.31
CA SER A 83 2.09 -1.34 -8.97
C SER A 83 1.45 -0.49 -7.87
N GLY A 84 1.24 -1.08 -6.68
CA GLY A 84 0.69 -0.35 -5.53
C GLY A 84 1.50 0.90 -5.17
N PRO A 85 2.83 0.81 -5.00
CA PRO A 85 3.67 1.97 -4.68
C PRO A 85 3.64 3.08 -5.73
N GLN A 86 3.62 2.73 -7.01
CA GLN A 86 3.53 3.71 -8.08
C GLN A 86 2.16 4.40 -8.08
N TRP A 87 1.07 3.64 -7.94
CA TRP A 87 -0.27 4.20 -7.83
C TRP A 87 -0.39 5.18 -6.66
N LEU A 88 0.14 4.80 -5.49
CA LEU A 88 0.13 5.65 -4.30
C LEU A 88 0.84 6.98 -4.56
N TYR A 89 2.01 6.92 -5.20
CA TYR A 89 2.74 8.14 -5.56
C TYR A 89 1.93 9.02 -6.52
N GLU A 90 1.45 8.47 -7.61
CA GLU A 90 0.77 9.25 -8.67
C GLU A 90 -0.56 9.84 -8.20
N SER A 91 -1.32 9.09 -7.39
CA SER A 91 -2.66 9.47 -6.97
C SER A 91 -2.71 10.28 -5.66
N VAL A 92 -1.70 10.11 -4.79
CA VAL A 92 -1.73 10.69 -3.43
C VAL A 92 -0.46 11.48 -3.10
N LEU A 93 0.72 10.85 -3.19
CA LEU A 93 1.93 11.41 -2.59
C LEU A 93 2.54 12.56 -3.39
N ARG A 94 2.28 12.64 -4.67
CA ARG A 94 2.90 13.62 -5.59
C ARG A 94 2.75 15.07 -5.12
N SER A 95 1.63 15.39 -4.48
CA SER A 95 1.33 16.73 -3.96
C SER A 95 1.63 16.90 -2.48
N LYS A 96 2.10 15.86 -1.80
CA LYS A 96 2.32 15.83 -0.35
C LYS A 96 3.79 16.05 0.03
N TRP A 97 4.00 16.46 1.26
CA TRP A 97 5.30 16.35 1.93
C TRP A 97 5.39 14.96 2.54
N VAL A 98 6.10 14.08 1.85
CA VAL A 98 6.25 12.69 2.28
C VAL A 98 7.39 12.59 3.29
N LEU A 99 7.07 12.06 4.48
CA LEU A 99 8.04 11.63 5.48
C LEU A 99 8.10 10.09 5.43
N ALA A 100 9.23 9.58 5.00
CA ALA A 100 9.43 8.13 4.93
C ALA A 100 10.34 7.64 6.04
N VAL A 101 10.05 6.47 6.58
CA VAL A 101 10.88 5.80 7.59
C VAL A 101 11.40 4.51 6.99
N ALA A 102 12.72 4.45 6.79
CA ALA A 102 13.44 3.29 6.28
C ALA A 102 14.36 2.70 7.36
N GLY A 103 14.86 1.50 7.11
CA GLY A 103 15.79 0.79 7.98
C GLY A 103 15.45 -0.69 8.12
N THR A 104 16.37 -1.48 8.61
CA THR A 104 16.16 -2.93 8.77
C THR A 104 15.09 -3.21 9.83
N HIS A 105 15.18 -2.55 10.99
CA HIS A 105 14.29 -2.78 12.12
C HIS A 105 13.61 -1.48 12.60
N GLY A 106 12.44 -1.61 13.22
CA GLY A 106 11.73 -0.52 13.87
C GLY A 106 11.00 0.45 12.93
N LYS A 107 10.90 0.17 11.63
CA LYS A 107 10.18 1.00 10.64
C LYS A 107 8.75 1.29 11.09
N THR A 108 7.96 0.26 11.37
CA THR A 108 6.55 0.35 11.78
C THR A 108 6.38 1.22 13.02
N THR A 109 7.16 0.94 14.07
CA THR A 109 7.10 1.69 15.34
C THR A 109 7.46 3.16 15.15
N THR A 110 8.55 3.45 14.43
CA THR A 110 8.99 4.82 14.18
C THR A 110 8.00 5.58 13.30
N THR A 111 7.44 4.94 12.28
CA THR A 111 6.40 5.52 11.42
C THR A 111 5.15 5.88 12.23
N ALA A 112 4.71 4.99 13.11
CA ALA A 112 3.59 5.23 14.02
C ALA A 112 3.87 6.42 14.95
N MET A 113 5.05 6.46 15.58
CA MET A 113 5.46 7.58 16.44
C MET A 113 5.46 8.92 15.70
N VAL A 114 6.02 8.96 14.49
CA VAL A 114 6.04 10.19 13.67
C VAL A 114 4.62 10.63 13.31
N ALA A 115 3.74 9.71 12.92
CA ALA A 115 2.35 10.02 12.64
C ALA A 115 1.64 10.58 13.88
N THR A 116 1.81 9.95 15.05
CA THR A 116 1.24 10.41 16.33
C THR A 116 1.76 11.78 16.73
N ILE A 117 3.07 12.04 16.62
CA ILE A 117 3.67 13.35 16.95
C ILE A 117 3.10 14.46 16.07
N LEU A 118 2.98 14.22 14.77
CA LEU A 118 2.41 15.19 13.83
C LEU A 118 0.92 15.42 14.07
N ASP A 119 0.19 14.37 14.41
CA ASP A 119 -1.24 14.47 14.75
C ASP A 119 -1.44 15.28 16.03
N TYR A 120 -0.68 14.98 17.08
CA TYR A 120 -0.68 15.72 18.34
C TYR A 120 -0.30 17.21 18.16
N ALA A 121 0.59 17.50 17.22
CA ALA A 121 0.95 18.87 16.84
C ALA A 121 -0.14 19.59 16.01
N GLY A 122 -1.27 18.97 15.75
CA GLY A 122 -2.40 19.53 14.99
C GLY A 122 -2.18 19.55 13.48
N LEU A 123 -1.18 18.82 12.97
CA LEU A 123 -0.86 18.77 11.53
C LEU A 123 -1.70 17.74 10.75
N ASN A 124 -2.45 16.88 11.46
CA ASN A 124 -3.40 15.90 10.91
C ASN A 124 -2.86 15.13 9.69
N PRO A 125 -1.71 14.42 9.79
CA PRO A 125 -1.08 13.80 8.63
C PRO A 125 -1.91 12.66 8.06
N GLY A 126 -1.82 12.43 6.74
CA GLY A 126 -2.10 11.12 6.18
C GLY A 126 -0.99 10.13 6.55
N PHE A 127 -1.29 8.84 6.55
CA PHE A 127 -0.26 7.82 6.82
C PHE A 127 -0.59 6.46 6.22
N LEU A 128 0.45 5.64 6.04
CA LEU A 128 0.37 4.22 5.73
C LEU A 128 1.47 3.48 6.51
N VAL A 129 1.06 2.60 7.42
CA VAL A 129 1.91 1.87 8.36
C VAL A 129 1.66 0.37 8.22
N GLY A 130 2.68 -0.45 8.40
CA GLY A 130 2.59 -1.92 8.29
C GLY A 130 1.78 -2.62 9.38
N GLY A 131 1.30 -1.89 10.38
CA GLY A 131 0.46 -2.37 11.46
C GLY A 131 -0.54 -1.30 11.89
N ILE A 132 -1.37 -1.58 12.87
CA ILE A 132 -2.30 -0.59 13.46
C ILE A 132 -1.58 0.09 14.62
N PRO A 133 -1.26 1.41 14.52
CA PRO A 133 -0.67 2.14 15.65
C PRO A 133 -1.63 2.23 16.83
N ALA A 134 -1.09 2.21 18.06
CA ALA A 134 -1.92 2.21 19.29
C ALA A 134 -2.83 3.44 19.42
N ASP A 135 -2.42 4.57 18.84
CA ASP A 135 -3.18 5.83 18.89
C ASP A 135 -4.20 5.98 17.76
N PHE A 136 -4.23 5.02 16.84
CA PHE A 136 -5.15 5.02 15.71
C PHE A 136 -5.81 3.66 15.56
N ASP A 137 -7.07 3.63 15.16
CA ASP A 137 -7.81 2.37 14.92
C ASP A 137 -7.55 1.77 13.52
N LEU A 138 -6.69 2.41 12.73
CA LEU A 138 -6.45 2.11 11.32
C LEU A 138 -4.95 2.04 11.02
N SER A 139 -4.56 1.19 10.08
CA SER A 139 -3.20 1.13 9.54
C SER A 139 -2.90 2.21 8.50
N SER A 140 -3.94 2.89 8.02
CA SER A 140 -3.82 3.92 6.98
C SER A 140 -4.90 4.98 7.12
N ARG A 141 -4.53 6.21 6.77
CA ARG A 141 -5.44 7.37 6.78
C ARG A 141 -5.07 8.33 5.66
N LEU A 142 -6.04 8.80 4.92
CA LEU A 142 -5.90 9.93 4.01
C LEU A 142 -6.57 11.16 4.62
N THR A 143 -5.90 12.30 4.54
CA THR A 143 -6.40 13.59 5.03
C THR A 143 -6.08 14.69 4.01
N ASP A 144 -6.65 15.89 4.22
CA ASP A 144 -6.33 17.07 3.41
C ASP A 144 -4.97 17.71 3.78
N SER A 145 -4.32 17.22 4.84
CA SER A 145 -2.99 17.70 5.25
C SER A 145 -1.97 17.56 4.12
N ASN A 146 -1.03 18.50 4.09
CA ASN A 146 0.13 18.41 3.20
C ASN A 146 1.12 17.31 3.62
N PHE A 147 1.06 16.82 4.86
CA PHE A 147 1.97 15.79 5.37
C PHE A 147 1.42 14.39 5.16
N PHE A 148 2.31 13.49 4.75
CA PHE A 148 2.02 12.06 4.66
C PHE A 148 3.19 11.26 5.20
N VAL A 149 2.93 10.39 6.17
CA VAL A 149 3.94 9.54 6.81
C VAL A 149 3.82 8.13 6.27
N ILE A 150 4.94 7.54 5.84
CA ILE A 150 4.92 6.21 5.22
C ILE A 150 6.09 5.35 5.69
N GLU A 151 5.81 4.08 5.91
CA GLU A 151 6.83 3.07 6.09
C GLU A 151 7.50 2.77 4.75
N ALA A 152 8.81 2.95 4.68
CA ALA A 152 9.60 2.78 3.46
C ALA A 152 10.25 1.40 3.44
N ASP A 153 9.49 0.44 2.93
CA ASP A 153 9.86 -0.95 2.82
C ASP A 153 10.85 -1.19 1.67
N GLU A 154 11.86 -2.03 1.92
CA GLU A 154 12.90 -2.42 0.96
C GLU A 154 12.45 -3.48 -0.05
N TYR A 155 11.33 -4.17 0.18
CA TYR A 155 10.85 -5.22 -0.71
C TYR A 155 10.57 -4.77 -2.14
N ASP A 156 10.65 -5.72 -3.06
CA ASP A 156 10.24 -5.57 -4.45
C ASP A 156 8.84 -4.95 -4.57
N THR A 157 8.70 -4.06 -5.55
CA THR A 157 7.44 -3.36 -5.84
C THR A 157 6.39 -4.28 -6.43
N ALA A 158 6.77 -5.06 -7.47
CA ALA A 158 5.92 -6.02 -8.15
C ALA A 158 6.79 -6.97 -9.01
N PHE A 159 6.20 -8.03 -9.58
CA PHE A 159 6.95 -8.95 -10.45
C PHE A 159 7.52 -8.28 -11.71
N PHE A 160 6.89 -7.21 -12.18
CA PHE A 160 7.32 -6.41 -13.34
C PHE A 160 8.14 -5.18 -12.96
N ASP A 161 8.31 -4.89 -11.67
CA ASP A 161 9.13 -3.79 -11.16
C ASP A 161 9.90 -4.25 -9.92
N LYS A 162 11.18 -4.54 -10.10
CA LYS A 162 12.08 -5.07 -9.08
C LYS A 162 12.74 -4.00 -8.21
N ARG A 163 12.39 -2.73 -8.42
CA ARG A 163 12.84 -1.64 -7.54
C ARG A 163 12.19 -1.78 -6.17
N SER A 164 12.91 -1.37 -5.14
CA SER A 164 12.33 -1.27 -3.80
C SER A 164 11.16 -0.29 -3.76
N LYS A 165 10.14 -0.57 -2.97
CA LYS A 165 8.92 0.25 -2.87
C LYS A 165 9.23 1.71 -2.52
N PHE A 166 10.22 1.95 -1.64
CA PHE A 166 10.56 3.31 -1.19
C PHE A 166 11.03 4.23 -2.31
N LEU A 167 11.57 3.70 -3.42
CA LEU A 167 12.00 4.52 -4.57
C LEU A 167 10.83 5.23 -5.26
N HIS A 168 9.63 4.70 -5.15
CA HIS A 168 8.42 5.31 -5.69
C HIS A 168 7.95 6.51 -4.86
N TYR A 169 8.17 6.51 -3.54
CA TYR A 169 7.57 7.50 -2.63
C TYR A 169 8.19 8.90 -2.72
N ARG A 170 9.43 9.02 -3.23
CA ARG A 170 10.16 10.28 -3.39
C ARG A 170 10.05 11.18 -2.17
N PRO A 171 10.48 10.71 -0.98
CA PRO A 171 10.29 11.44 0.26
C PRO A 171 11.07 12.76 0.26
N ARG A 172 10.47 13.79 0.88
CA ARG A 172 11.17 15.04 1.18
C ARG A 172 11.93 14.98 2.51
N THR A 173 11.47 14.12 3.42
CA THR A 173 12.13 13.81 4.68
C THR A 173 12.27 12.31 4.81
N LEU A 174 13.47 11.84 5.11
CA LEU A 174 13.77 10.43 5.31
C LEU A 174 14.37 10.24 6.71
N VAL A 175 13.75 9.34 7.47
CA VAL A 175 14.35 8.77 8.68
C VAL A 175 14.98 7.44 8.28
N LEU A 176 16.30 7.34 8.41
CA LEU A 176 17.03 6.09 8.22
C LEU A 176 17.40 5.56 9.60
N ASN A 177 16.65 4.59 10.09
CA ASN A 177 16.70 4.14 11.47
C ASN A 177 17.96 3.32 11.78
N ASN A 178 18.20 2.30 10.96
CA ASN A 178 19.40 1.44 11.04
C ASN A 178 19.66 0.80 9.67
N LEU A 179 20.90 0.33 9.48
CA LEU A 179 21.34 -0.37 8.29
C LEU A 179 22.08 -1.61 8.72
N GLU A 180 21.39 -2.73 8.66
CA GLU A 180 21.95 -4.06 8.86
C GLU A 180 21.74 -4.86 7.59
N TYR A 181 22.61 -5.87 7.36
CA TYR A 181 22.43 -6.77 6.23
C TYR A 181 21.30 -7.74 6.53
N ASP A 182 20.17 -7.57 5.85
CA ASP A 182 18.98 -8.40 5.97
C ASP A 182 18.41 -8.69 4.57
N HIS A 183 17.51 -9.65 4.44
CA HIS A 183 16.92 -10.02 3.17
C HIS A 183 17.94 -10.35 2.06
N ALA A 184 18.95 -11.17 2.40
CA ALA A 184 20.05 -11.55 1.53
C ALA A 184 19.63 -12.29 0.23
N ASP A 185 18.39 -12.71 0.16
CA ASP A 185 17.75 -13.33 -1.00
C ASP A 185 17.24 -12.29 -2.03
N ILE A 186 17.22 -11.00 -1.65
CA ILE A 186 16.71 -9.91 -2.49
C ILE A 186 17.86 -9.00 -2.97
N PHE A 187 18.96 -8.92 -2.18
CA PHE A 187 20.11 -8.04 -2.43
C PHE A 187 21.40 -8.80 -2.68
#